data_a460fd9e3c84f372952611f7ddd4d0d6
#
_entry.id   a460fd9e3c84f372952611f7ddd4d0d6
#
_cell.length_a   1.000
_cell.length_b   1.000
_cell.length_c   1.000
_cell.angle_alpha   90.00
_cell.angle_beta   90.00
_cell.angle_gamma   90.00
#
_symmetry.space_group_name_H-M   'P 1'
#
loop_
_entity.id
_entity.type
_entity.pdbx_description
1 polymer ?
#
loop_
_entity_poly.entity_id
_entity_poly.type
_entity_poly.pdbx_seq_one_letter_code
_entity_poly.pdbx_strand_id
1 'polypeptide(L)'
;FMQNAFLISIIISVPTALLSCFLVMKGWALMGDAVSHAVLPGIVLAYILGIPLIIGAFLAGMTCSLATGYLSTNSRVKQDTVMGVVFSGMFGIGIVLYVSVDTNMHLDHILFGNMLGIDGQELWTAGVLSLGVSLLLGLKWRDWLLHSFDPAQAKASGLWVNWLHYGLLAALS
;
A
#
# COMPACT_ATOMS: atom_id res chain seq x y z
N PHE A 1 -21.67 14.20 -7.03
CA PHE A 1 -20.26 13.85 -7.31
C PHE A 1 -19.31 14.42 -6.24
N MET A 2 -19.29 15.74 -6.01
CA MET A 2 -18.42 16.37 -5.01
C MET A 2 -18.61 15.82 -3.58
N GLN A 3 -19.84 15.48 -3.19
CA GLN A 3 -20.12 14.91 -1.86
C GLN A 3 -19.46 13.53 -1.70
N ASN A 4 -19.51 12.67 -2.72
CA ASN A 4 -18.88 11.35 -2.69
C ASN A 4 -17.37 11.46 -2.64
N ALA A 5 -16.75 12.37 -3.41
CA ALA A 5 -15.33 12.63 -3.37
C ALA A 5 -14.85 13.11 -1.98
N PHE A 6 -15.63 13.97 -1.34
CA PHE A 6 -15.33 14.46 0.01
C PHE A 6 -15.49 13.35 1.05
N LEU A 7 -16.55 12.55 0.96
CA LEU A 7 -16.79 11.44 1.87
C LEU A 7 -15.68 10.38 1.78
N ILE A 8 -15.29 9.97 0.57
CA ILE A 8 -14.23 8.97 0.41
C ILE A 8 -12.89 9.46 0.96
N SER A 9 -12.58 10.74 0.77
CA SER A 9 -11.35 11.35 1.31
C SER A 9 -11.32 11.31 2.84
N ILE A 10 -12.44 11.60 3.50
CA ILE A 10 -12.56 11.51 4.96
C ILE A 10 -12.43 10.06 5.42
N ILE A 11 -13.11 9.13 4.75
CA ILE A 11 -13.10 7.71 5.10
C ILE A 11 -11.67 7.13 5.02
N ILE A 12 -10.95 7.44 3.94
CA ILE A 12 -9.58 6.95 3.73
C ILE A 12 -8.58 7.65 4.66
N SER A 13 -8.84 8.89 5.07
CA SER A 13 -7.91 9.65 5.93
C SER A 13 -7.67 8.97 7.29
N VAL A 14 -8.64 8.24 7.84
CA VAL A 14 -8.52 7.59 9.14
C VAL A 14 -7.48 6.48 9.14
N PRO A 15 -7.57 5.44 8.28
CA PRO A 15 -6.55 4.39 8.26
C PRO A 15 -5.18 4.91 7.80
N THR A 16 -5.13 5.86 6.86
CA THR A 16 -3.86 6.44 6.40
C THR A 16 -3.16 7.23 7.50
N ALA A 17 -3.90 7.98 8.32
CA ALA A 17 -3.34 8.66 9.48
C ALA A 17 -2.76 7.67 10.51
N LEU A 18 -3.48 6.59 10.81
CA LEU A 18 -2.99 5.54 11.71
C LEU A 18 -1.75 4.85 11.17
N LEU A 19 -1.77 4.47 9.89
CA LEU A 19 -0.62 3.85 9.22
C LEU A 19 0.60 4.77 9.22
N SER A 20 0.41 6.05 8.93
CA SER A 20 1.51 7.02 8.86
C SER A 20 2.26 7.11 10.19
N CYS A 21 1.57 7.05 11.32
CA CYS A 21 2.21 7.04 12.64
C CYS A 21 3.18 5.84 12.79
N PHE A 22 2.74 4.63 12.44
CA PHE A 22 3.58 3.43 12.55
C PHE A 22 4.72 3.42 11.53
N LEU A 23 4.48 3.89 10.30
CA LEU A 23 5.50 3.94 9.26
C LEU A 23 6.60 4.95 9.58
N VAL A 24 6.25 6.13 10.08
CA VAL A 24 7.24 7.15 10.50
C VAL A 24 8.11 6.62 11.64
N MET A 25 7.52 5.95 12.61
CA MET A 25 8.28 5.35 13.73
C MET A 25 9.24 4.26 13.29
N LYS A 26 8.92 3.53 12.21
CA LYS A 26 9.81 2.54 11.58
C LYS A 26 10.85 3.15 10.64
N GLY A 27 10.82 4.44 10.40
CA GLY A 27 11.66 5.09 9.39
C GLY A 27 11.22 4.81 7.94
N TRP A 28 9.95 4.44 7.73
CA TRP A 28 9.37 4.09 6.43
C TRP A 28 8.46 5.21 5.89
N ALA A 29 8.85 6.45 6.11
CA ALA A 29 8.01 7.60 5.79
C ALA A 29 7.57 7.68 4.32
N LEU A 30 8.44 7.27 3.38
CA LEU A 30 8.17 7.31 1.94
C LEU A 30 7.51 6.05 1.39
N MET A 31 7.26 5.02 2.24
CA MET A 31 6.80 3.73 1.75
C MET A 31 5.39 3.77 1.17
N GLY A 32 4.51 4.61 1.73
CA GLY A 32 3.16 4.80 1.19
C GLY A 32 3.17 5.34 -0.23
N ASP A 33 3.99 6.35 -0.50
CA ASP A 33 4.15 6.93 -1.83
C ASP A 33 4.78 5.93 -2.80
N ALA A 34 5.84 5.23 -2.38
CA ALA A 34 6.48 4.22 -3.20
C ALA A 34 5.54 3.08 -3.60
N VAL A 35 4.72 2.59 -2.66
CA VAL A 35 3.74 1.52 -2.93
C VAL A 35 2.64 1.99 -3.87
N SER A 36 2.11 3.21 -3.69
CA SER A 36 1.03 3.74 -4.54
C SER A 36 1.38 3.78 -6.03
N HIS A 37 2.62 4.12 -6.36
CA HIS A 37 3.09 4.13 -7.75
C HIS A 37 3.57 2.75 -8.24
N ALA A 38 4.09 1.89 -7.35
CA ALA A 38 4.50 0.53 -7.70
C ALA A 38 3.32 -0.40 -8.01
N VAL A 39 2.10 0.02 -7.77
CA VAL A 39 0.87 -0.71 -8.10
C VAL A 39 0.60 -0.78 -9.60
N LEU A 40 1.14 0.16 -10.39
CA LEU A 40 0.88 0.28 -11.84
C LEU A 40 1.04 -1.03 -12.62
N PRO A 41 2.15 -1.80 -12.52
CA PRO A 41 2.29 -3.05 -13.26
C PRO A 41 1.24 -4.09 -12.89
N GLY A 42 0.81 -4.11 -11.63
CA GLY A 42 -0.24 -5.03 -11.17
C GLY A 42 -1.61 -4.69 -11.74
N ILE A 43 -1.95 -3.41 -11.86
CA ILE A 43 -3.20 -2.97 -12.49
C ILE A 43 -3.22 -3.34 -13.97
N VAL A 44 -2.12 -3.10 -14.69
CA VAL A 44 -2.02 -3.44 -16.11
C VAL A 44 -2.12 -4.96 -16.32
N LEU A 45 -1.43 -5.75 -15.50
CA LEU A 45 -1.53 -7.22 -15.56
C LEU A 45 -2.94 -7.72 -15.23
N ALA A 46 -3.59 -7.15 -14.23
CA ALA A 46 -4.97 -7.50 -13.88
C ALA A 46 -5.93 -7.20 -15.03
N TYR A 47 -5.74 -6.08 -15.71
CA TYR A 47 -6.52 -5.71 -16.89
C TYR A 47 -6.35 -6.72 -18.03
N ILE A 48 -5.11 -7.14 -18.33
CA ILE A 48 -4.82 -8.15 -19.36
C ILE A 48 -5.46 -9.51 -19.03
N LEU A 49 -5.40 -9.90 -17.75
CA LEU A 49 -5.93 -11.19 -17.28
C LEU A 49 -7.44 -11.19 -17.05
N GLY A 50 -8.10 -10.03 -17.14
CA GLY A 50 -9.54 -9.88 -16.91
C GLY A 50 -9.96 -10.10 -15.46
N ILE A 51 -9.04 -9.94 -14.49
CA ILE A 51 -9.32 -10.03 -13.04
C ILE A 51 -9.59 -8.65 -12.45
N PRO A 52 -10.28 -8.56 -11.30
CA PRO A 52 -10.54 -7.29 -10.65
C PRO A 52 -9.26 -6.50 -10.40
N LEU A 53 -9.24 -5.23 -10.78
CA LEU A 53 -8.05 -4.35 -10.69
C LEU A 53 -7.51 -4.24 -9.26
N ILE A 54 -8.40 -4.29 -8.26
CA ILE A 54 -8.06 -4.26 -6.83
C ILE A 54 -7.11 -5.41 -6.46
N ILE A 55 -7.34 -6.62 -7.00
CA ILE A 55 -6.49 -7.79 -6.71
C ILE A 55 -5.09 -7.58 -7.29
N GLY A 56 -5.00 -7.08 -8.54
CA GLY A 56 -3.72 -6.77 -9.16
C GLY A 56 -2.96 -5.67 -8.42
N ALA A 57 -3.68 -4.63 -8.02
CA ALA A 57 -3.14 -3.54 -7.22
C ALA A 57 -2.56 -4.05 -5.89
N PHE A 58 -3.34 -4.83 -5.14
CA PHE A 58 -2.92 -5.41 -3.86
C PHE A 58 -1.68 -6.31 -4.02
N LEU A 59 -1.67 -7.20 -5.01
CA LEU A 59 -0.54 -8.09 -5.25
C LEU A 59 0.74 -7.32 -5.62
N ALA A 60 0.63 -6.29 -6.45
CA ALA A 60 1.79 -5.46 -6.80
C ALA A 60 2.30 -4.63 -5.61
N GLY A 61 1.40 -4.02 -4.83
CA GLY A 61 1.75 -3.32 -3.60
C GLY A 61 2.43 -4.25 -2.60
N MET A 62 1.90 -5.45 -2.41
CA MET A 62 2.49 -6.47 -1.54
C MET A 62 3.87 -6.92 -2.02
N THR A 63 4.05 -7.16 -3.34
CA THR A 63 5.36 -7.51 -3.89
C THR A 63 6.38 -6.39 -3.73
N CYS A 64 5.99 -5.13 -3.93
CA CYS A 64 6.82 -3.96 -3.68
C CYS A 64 7.27 -3.90 -2.21
N SER A 65 6.32 -4.04 -1.29
CA SER A 65 6.56 -3.98 0.14
C SER A 65 7.49 -5.11 0.61
N LEU A 66 7.25 -6.33 0.12
CA LEU A 66 8.09 -7.49 0.44
C LEU A 66 9.49 -7.37 -0.16
N ALA A 67 9.61 -6.94 -1.42
CA ALA A 67 10.90 -6.73 -2.07
C ALA A 67 11.72 -5.66 -1.32
N THR A 68 11.10 -4.56 -0.94
CA THR A 68 11.74 -3.50 -0.16
C THR A 68 12.18 -4.02 1.21
N GLY A 69 11.33 -4.75 1.92
CA GLY A 69 11.65 -5.35 3.21
C GLY A 69 12.80 -6.33 3.12
N TYR A 70 12.78 -7.23 2.15
CA TYR A 70 13.83 -8.21 1.93
C TYR A 70 15.18 -7.57 1.57
N LEU A 71 15.18 -6.65 0.62
CA LEU A 71 16.39 -5.94 0.21
C LEU A 71 16.96 -5.08 1.33
N SER A 72 16.12 -4.41 2.10
CA SER A 72 16.53 -3.59 3.24
C SER A 72 17.23 -4.43 4.33
N THR A 73 16.75 -5.64 4.61
CA THR A 73 17.35 -6.53 5.62
C THR A 73 18.63 -7.21 5.14
N ASN A 74 18.76 -7.46 3.83
CA ASN A 74 19.91 -8.17 3.25
C ASN A 74 20.96 -7.26 2.59
N SER A 75 20.76 -5.94 2.60
CA SER A 75 21.71 -4.97 2.07
C SER A 75 22.18 -4.00 3.15
N ARG A 76 23.37 -3.43 2.96
CA ARG A 76 23.90 -2.36 3.82
C ARG A 76 23.44 -0.96 3.39
N VAL A 77 22.50 -0.90 2.48
CA VAL A 77 21.99 0.34 1.91
C VAL A 77 20.85 0.88 2.80
N LYS A 78 20.73 2.19 2.91
CA LYS A 78 19.63 2.82 3.65
C LYS A 78 18.29 2.42 3.03
N GLN A 79 17.29 2.20 3.86
CA GLN A 79 15.98 1.72 3.45
C GLN A 79 15.31 2.62 2.42
N ASP A 80 15.42 3.94 2.57
CA ASP A 80 14.88 4.91 1.60
C ASP A 80 15.47 4.73 0.20
N THR A 81 16.77 4.42 0.12
CA THR A 81 17.42 4.15 -1.17
C THR A 81 16.90 2.87 -1.80
N VAL A 82 16.72 1.82 -1.00
CA VAL A 82 16.14 0.54 -1.46
C VAL A 82 14.72 0.76 -1.97
N MET A 83 13.90 1.53 -1.22
CA MET A 83 12.55 1.89 -1.65
C MET A 83 12.57 2.61 -2.99
N GLY A 84 13.45 3.60 -3.16
CA GLY A 84 13.59 4.34 -4.41
C GLY A 84 13.92 3.45 -5.60
N VAL A 85 14.82 2.46 -5.42
CA VAL A 85 15.20 1.52 -6.47
C VAL A 85 14.04 0.58 -6.83
N VAL A 86 13.39 -0.03 -5.82
CA VAL A 86 12.26 -0.95 -6.06
C VAL A 86 11.08 -0.21 -6.70
N PHE A 87 10.73 0.96 -6.18
CA PHE A 87 9.69 1.81 -6.73
C PHE A 87 9.95 2.17 -8.20
N SER A 88 11.14 2.72 -8.49
CA SER A 88 11.49 3.13 -9.86
C SER A 88 11.50 1.95 -10.82
N GLY A 89 11.99 0.79 -10.38
CA GLY A 89 11.99 -0.44 -11.16
C GLY A 89 10.58 -0.92 -11.48
N MET A 90 9.71 -1.03 -10.48
CA MET A 90 8.33 -1.46 -10.68
C MET A 90 7.54 -0.47 -11.52
N PHE A 91 7.68 0.83 -11.26
CA PHE A 91 7.03 1.87 -12.05
C PHE A 91 7.47 1.84 -13.52
N GLY A 92 8.79 1.70 -13.76
CA GLY A 92 9.32 1.56 -15.12
C GLY A 92 8.77 0.33 -15.85
N ILE A 93 8.72 -0.82 -15.18
CA ILE A 93 8.08 -2.03 -15.74
C ILE A 93 6.60 -1.78 -16.02
N GLY A 94 5.90 -1.11 -15.13
CA GLY A 94 4.48 -0.76 -15.30
C GLY A 94 4.23 0.10 -16.54
N ILE A 95 5.06 1.11 -16.77
CA ILE A 95 4.96 1.97 -17.96
C ILE A 95 5.24 1.15 -19.25
N VAL A 96 6.28 0.32 -19.26
CA VAL A 96 6.60 -0.53 -20.42
C VAL A 96 5.45 -1.48 -20.74
N LEU A 97 4.86 -2.12 -19.72
CA LEU A 97 3.70 -2.97 -19.91
C LEU A 97 2.48 -2.19 -20.42
N TYR A 98 2.24 -1.00 -19.86
CA TYR A 98 1.13 -0.15 -20.27
C TYR A 98 1.24 0.26 -21.76
N VAL A 99 2.43 0.68 -22.22
CA VAL A 99 2.65 1.07 -23.61
C VAL A 99 2.59 -0.12 -24.57
N SER A 100 2.93 -1.33 -24.08
CA SER A 100 2.93 -2.56 -24.89
C SER A 100 1.53 -3.13 -25.11
N VAL A 101 0.53 -2.66 -24.37
CA VAL A 101 -0.85 -3.15 -24.43
C VAL A 101 -1.74 -2.04 -24.95
N ASP A 102 -2.51 -2.31 -26.00
CA ASP A 102 -3.57 -1.40 -26.48
C ASP A 102 -4.70 -1.34 -25.44
N THR A 103 -4.56 -0.47 -24.46
CA THR A 103 -5.58 -0.24 -23.45
C THR A 103 -6.39 0.99 -23.78
N ASN A 104 -7.71 0.89 -23.63
CA ASN A 104 -8.61 2.04 -23.67
C ASN A 104 -8.60 2.85 -22.34
N MET A 105 -7.77 2.44 -21.40
CA MET A 105 -7.62 3.12 -20.12
C MET A 105 -6.57 4.23 -20.22
N HIS A 106 -6.97 5.42 -19.82
CA HIS A 106 -6.04 6.55 -19.74
C HIS A 106 -5.12 6.40 -18.53
N LEU A 107 -3.81 6.51 -18.73
CA LEU A 107 -2.79 6.42 -17.69
C LEU A 107 -3.06 7.41 -16.54
N ASP A 108 -3.55 8.59 -16.87
CA ASP A 108 -3.89 9.63 -15.89
C ASP A 108 -4.96 9.15 -14.88
N HIS A 109 -5.96 8.38 -15.34
CA HIS A 109 -6.99 7.84 -14.45
C HIS A 109 -6.44 6.74 -13.52
N ILE A 110 -5.44 6.00 -13.97
CA ILE A 110 -4.80 4.95 -13.16
C ILE A 110 -3.89 5.57 -12.09
N LEU A 111 -3.07 6.56 -12.48
CA LEU A 111 -2.08 7.15 -11.58
C LEU A 111 -2.65 8.14 -10.58
N PHE A 112 -3.58 8.99 -11.03
CA PHE A 112 -4.13 10.07 -10.21
C PHE A 112 -5.51 9.76 -9.65
N GLY A 113 -6.13 8.67 -10.10
CA GLY A 113 -7.51 8.32 -9.75
C GLY A 113 -8.53 9.28 -10.37
N ASN A 114 -9.77 8.86 -10.41
CA ASN A 114 -10.89 9.70 -10.88
C ASN A 114 -11.82 10.00 -9.71
N MET A 115 -11.45 10.95 -8.87
CA MET A 115 -12.25 11.32 -7.70
C MET A 115 -13.65 11.88 -8.07
N LEU A 116 -13.81 12.39 -9.29
CA LEU A 116 -15.08 12.95 -9.75
C LEU A 116 -16.05 11.89 -10.30
N GLY A 117 -15.55 10.69 -10.60
CA GLY A 117 -16.34 9.58 -11.15
C GLY A 117 -16.64 8.46 -10.15
N ILE A 118 -16.47 8.68 -8.84
CA ILE A 118 -16.65 7.65 -7.82
C ILE A 118 -18.11 7.19 -7.78
N ASP A 119 -18.30 5.90 -8.08
CA ASP A 119 -19.61 5.24 -7.98
C ASP A 119 -19.90 4.83 -6.52
N GLY A 120 -21.19 4.63 -6.21
CA GLY A 120 -21.62 4.21 -4.88
C GLY A 120 -21.05 2.87 -4.45
N GLN A 121 -20.76 1.97 -5.38
CA GLN A 121 -20.14 0.68 -5.12
C GLN A 121 -18.66 0.82 -4.71
N GLU A 122 -17.94 1.74 -5.35
CA GLU A 122 -16.54 2.05 -5.00
C GLU A 122 -16.46 2.70 -3.62
N LEU A 123 -17.40 3.60 -3.29
CA LEU A 123 -17.48 4.22 -1.97
C LEU A 123 -17.72 3.17 -0.88
N TRP A 124 -18.58 2.19 -1.14
CA TRP A 124 -18.87 1.10 -0.21
C TRP A 124 -17.66 0.19 0.01
N THR A 125 -16.98 -0.23 -1.06
CA THR A 125 -15.75 -1.06 -0.97
C THR A 125 -14.63 -0.33 -0.24
N ALA A 126 -14.38 0.94 -0.56
CA ALA A 126 -13.40 1.75 0.14
C ALA A 126 -13.75 1.93 1.62
N GLY A 127 -15.04 2.11 1.94
CA GLY A 127 -15.53 2.23 3.31
C GLY A 127 -15.29 0.96 4.13
N VAL A 128 -15.61 -0.21 3.58
CA VAL A 128 -15.41 -1.51 4.24
C VAL A 128 -13.92 -1.79 4.47
N LEU A 129 -13.08 -1.56 3.45
CA LEU A 129 -11.64 -1.75 3.56
C LEU A 129 -11.03 -0.79 4.59
N SER A 130 -11.37 0.49 4.52
CA SER A 130 -10.92 1.52 5.46
C SER A 130 -11.29 1.19 6.90
N LEU A 131 -12.52 0.75 7.12
CA LEU A 131 -13.01 0.33 8.45
C LEU A 131 -12.27 -0.92 8.92
N GLY A 132 -12.06 -1.91 8.05
CA GLY A 132 -11.32 -3.12 8.34
C GLY A 132 -9.89 -2.84 8.80
N VAL A 133 -9.15 -2.03 8.02
CA VAL A 133 -7.76 -1.63 8.35
C VAL A 133 -7.73 -0.82 9.65
N SER A 134 -8.65 0.14 9.82
CA SER A 134 -8.70 0.97 11.04
C SER A 134 -8.98 0.14 12.29
N LEU A 135 -9.90 -0.83 12.20
CA LEU A 135 -10.19 -1.76 13.29
C LEU A 135 -9.00 -2.66 13.61
N LEU A 136 -8.36 -3.23 12.59
CA LEU A 136 -7.18 -4.10 12.75
C LEU A 136 -6.05 -3.35 13.46
N LEU A 137 -5.74 -2.14 13.02
CA LEU A 137 -4.72 -1.29 13.64
C LEU A 137 -5.13 -0.81 15.03
N GLY A 138 -6.40 -0.43 15.22
CA GLY A 138 -6.91 0.07 16.47
C GLY A 138 -7.02 -1.00 17.57
N LEU A 139 -7.46 -2.21 17.25
CA LEU A 139 -7.59 -3.30 18.21
C LEU A 139 -6.26 -3.78 18.78
N LYS A 140 -5.22 -3.78 17.92
CA LYS A 140 -3.88 -4.22 18.30
C LYS A 140 -2.85 -3.10 18.30
N TRP A 141 -3.27 -1.86 18.53
CA TRP A 141 -2.39 -0.69 18.44
C TRP A 141 -1.17 -0.79 19.36
N ARG A 142 -1.29 -1.42 20.55
CA ARG A 142 -0.19 -1.61 21.49
C ARG A 142 0.87 -2.56 20.95
N ASP A 143 0.45 -3.65 20.29
CA ASP A 143 1.35 -4.63 19.70
C ASP A 143 2.10 -4.03 18.52
N TRP A 144 1.38 -3.25 17.67
CA TRP A 144 1.96 -2.51 16.56
C TRP A 144 2.94 -1.43 17.03
N LEU A 145 2.59 -0.72 18.11
CA LEU A 145 3.43 0.31 18.70
C LEU A 145 4.74 -0.30 19.20
N LEU A 146 4.66 -1.35 20.00
CA LEU A 146 5.82 -2.04 20.55
C LEU A 146 6.72 -2.60 19.43
N HIS A 147 6.11 -3.22 18.41
CA HIS A 147 6.84 -3.73 17.25
C HIS A 147 7.52 -2.62 16.43
N SER A 148 6.92 -1.43 16.36
CA SER A 148 7.48 -0.30 15.60
C SER A 148 8.63 0.38 16.35
N PHE A 149 8.59 0.40 17.69
CA PHE A 149 9.64 0.97 18.54
C PHE A 149 10.81 0.04 18.75
N ASP A 150 10.54 -1.18 19.20
CA ASP A 150 11.56 -2.16 19.55
C ASP A 150 11.12 -3.59 19.18
N PRO A 151 11.50 -4.06 17.99
CA PRO A 151 11.20 -5.42 17.56
C PRO A 151 11.82 -6.50 18.45
N ALA A 152 12.95 -6.21 19.11
CA ALA A 152 13.62 -7.17 20.00
C ALA A 152 12.82 -7.36 21.29
N GLN A 153 12.33 -6.28 21.88
CA GLN A 153 11.45 -6.32 23.04
C GLN A 153 10.09 -6.95 22.70
N ALA A 154 9.52 -6.66 21.53
CA ALA A 154 8.31 -7.30 21.06
C ALA A 154 8.46 -8.82 20.98
N LYS A 155 9.60 -9.31 20.47
CA LYS A 155 9.92 -10.73 20.41
C LYS A 155 10.10 -11.34 21.81
N ALA A 156 10.78 -10.64 22.72
CA ALA A 156 10.96 -11.06 24.10
C ALA A 156 9.64 -11.16 24.88
N SER A 157 8.66 -10.30 24.54
CA SER A 157 7.30 -10.31 25.09
C SER A 157 6.40 -11.42 24.52
N GLY A 158 6.93 -12.31 23.67
CA GLY A 158 6.19 -13.41 23.07
C GLY A 158 5.29 -13.02 21.89
N LEU A 159 5.43 -11.80 21.36
CA LEU A 159 4.67 -11.38 20.18
C LEU A 159 5.26 -12.01 18.91
N TRP A 160 4.37 -12.36 18.00
CA TRP A 160 4.73 -12.89 16.68
C TRP A 160 5.15 -11.74 15.75
N VAL A 161 6.40 -11.28 15.91
CA VAL A 161 6.98 -10.13 15.20
C VAL A 161 6.82 -10.23 13.69
N ASN A 162 7.01 -11.42 13.13
CA ASN A 162 6.84 -11.63 11.69
C ASN A 162 5.40 -11.37 11.22
N TRP A 163 4.40 -11.83 11.98
CA TRP A 163 2.99 -11.57 11.66
C TRP A 163 2.64 -10.09 11.73
N LEU A 164 3.17 -9.38 12.72
CA LEU A 164 2.99 -7.94 12.84
C LEU A 164 3.67 -7.21 11.68
N HIS A 165 4.88 -7.63 11.32
CA HIS A 165 5.60 -7.05 10.18
C HIS A 165 4.83 -7.21 8.86
N TYR A 166 4.46 -8.44 8.51
CA TYR A 166 3.70 -8.71 7.28
C TYR A 166 2.29 -8.13 7.31
N GLY A 167 1.65 -8.08 8.48
CA GLY A 167 0.35 -7.44 8.65
C GLY A 167 0.39 -5.93 8.39
N LEU A 168 1.46 -5.24 8.82
CA LEU A 168 1.63 -3.83 8.53
C LEU A 168 1.86 -3.60 7.02
N LEU A 169 2.66 -4.44 6.39
CA LEU A 169 2.89 -4.39 4.94
C LEU A 169 1.59 -4.65 4.15
N ALA A 170 0.79 -5.62 4.59
CA ALA A 170 -0.50 -5.92 3.95
C ALA A 170 -1.54 -4.81 4.17
N ALA A 171 -1.51 -4.13 5.32
CA ALA A 171 -2.39 -3.00 5.59
C ALA A 171 -2.01 -1.74 4.78
N LEU A 172 -0.74 -1.64 4.38
CA LEU A 172 -0.22 -0.56 3.56
C LEU A 172 -0.51 -0.78 2.07
N SER A 173 -0.48 -2.03 1.64
CA SER A 173 -0.68 -2.48 0.26
C SER A 173 -2.14 -2.45 -0.19
#